data_f8def7cd2961d1b5e48afd9868e9dd50
#
_entry.id   f8def7cd2961d1b5e48afd9868e9dd50
#
_cell.length_a   1.000
_cell.length_b   1.000
_cell.length_c   1.000
_cell.angle_alpha   90.00
_cell.angle_beta   90.00
_cell.angle_gamma   90.00
#
_symmetry.space_group_name_H-M   'P 1'
#
loop_
_entity.id
_entity.type
_entity.pdbx_description
1 polymer ?
#
loop_
_entity_poly.entity_id
_entity_poly.type
_entity_poly.pdbx_seq_one_letter_code
_entity_poly.pdbx_strand_id
1 'polypeptide(L)'
;MALPIIEFHDFGFRYQSQTEQTLHDVNLTIYQGEKVLILGPSGSGKSTLANCINGLIPFSYEGEITGSCKVAGIETKESSIFQLSKHVGTVQQDSDAQFVGLSVGEDIAFSLENDEVPRKDMLPMVLEAAKTVGMEDYLMEPPFNLSGGQKQKVAL
;
A
#
# COMPACT_ATOMS: atom_id res chain seq x y z
N MET A 1 10.93 13.31 20.23
CA MET A 1 9.58 13.48 19.75
C MET A 1 9.34 12.42 18.68
N ALA A 2 8.17 11.77 18.68
CA ALA A 2 7.84 10.82 17.61
C ALA A 2 7.71 11.59 16.28
N LEU A 3 8.21 11.02 15.19
CA LEU A 3 8.19 11.64 13.87
C LEU A 3 6.84 11.36 13.23
N PRO A 4 6.08 12.37 12.76
CA PRO A 4 4.87 12.12 11.99
C PRO A 4 5.23 11.46 10.66
N ILE A 5 4.51 10.39 10.31
CA ILE A 5 4.74 9.65 9.07
C ILE A 5 3.59 9.82 8.09
N ILE A 6 2.38 10.03 8.59
CA ILE A 6 1.19 10.37 7.79
C ILE A 6 0.50 11.55 8.48
N GLU A 7 0.17 12.58 7.69
CA GLU A 7 -0.48 13.78 8.17
C GLU A 7 -1.60 14.19 7.22
N PHE A 8 -2.79 14.35 7.73
CA PHE A 8 -3.93 14.96 7.05
C PHE A 8 -4.31 16.27 7.75
N HIS A 9 -4.45 17.36 6.99
CA HIS A 9 -4.86 18.67 7.48
C HIS A 9 -6.03 19.20 6.65
N ASP A 10 -7.19 19.34 7.29
CA ASP A 10 -8.44 19.79 6.68
C ASP A 10 -8.71 19.11 5.33
N PHE A 11 -8.35 17.83 5.27
CA PHE A 11 -8.34 17.07 4.03
C PHE A 11 -9.74 16.60 3.66
N GLY A 12 -10.11 16.86 2.42
CA GLY A 12 -11.33 16.36 1.81
C GLY A 12 -11.07 15.80 0.43
N PHE A 13 -11.89 14.82 0.03
CA PHE A 13 -11.83 14.23 -1.31
C PHE A 13 -13.23 13.93 -1.83
N ARG A 14 -13.45 14.27 -3.11
CA ARG A 14 -14.63 13.95 -3.89
C ARG A 14 -14.24 13.30 -5.21
N TYR A 15 -14.72 12.09 -5.47
CA TYR A 15 -14.51 11.45 -6.80
C TYR A 15 -15.17 12.29 -7.91
N GLN A 16 -14.54 12.34 -9.09
CA GLN A 16 -15.07 13.08 -10.23
C GLN A 16 -16.47 12.59 -10.66
N SER A 17 -16.78 11.31 -10.44
CA SER A 17 -18.08 10.69 -10.75
C SER A 17 -19.16 10.93 -9.68
N GLN A 18 -18.84 11.61 -8.58
CA GLN A 18 -19.75 11.81 -7.45
C GLN A 18 -20.03 13.30 -7.22
N THR A 19 -21.23 13.59 -6.70
CA THR A 19 -21.62 14.95 -6.30
C THR A 19 -21.24 15.27 -4.87
N GLU A 20 -21.16 14.26 -4.01
CA GLU A 20 -20.85 14.41 -2.60
C GLU A 20 -19.40 14.05 -2.30
N GLN A 21 -18.83 14.70 -1.31
CA GLN A 21 -17.49 14.38 -0.82
C GLN A 21 -17.52 13.02 -0.11
N THR A 22 -16.53 12.19 -0.39
CA THR A 22 -16.30 10.89 0.28
C THR A 22 -15.52 11.07 1.59
N LEU A 23 -14.60 12.02 1.61
CA LEU A 23 -13.83 12.41 2.81
C LEU A 23 -14.05 13.88 3.10
N HIS A 24 -14.33 14.19 4.37
CA HIS A 24 -14.62 15.56 4.84
C HIS A 24 -13.74 15.89 6.03
N ASP A 25 -13.10 17.06 5.98
CA ASP A 25 -12.38 17.67 7.12
C ASP A 25 -11.53 16.69 7.93
N VAL A 26 -10.82 15.78 7.21
CA VAL A 26 -9.98 14.78 7.86
C VAL A 26 -8.76 15.48 8.44
N ASN A 27 -8.63 15.40 9.77
CA ASN A 27 -7.47 15.84 10.53
C ASN A 27 -6.93 14.62 11.29
N LEU A 28 -5.79 14.07 10.84
CA LEU A 28 -5.21 12.87 11.39
C LEU A 28 -3.69 12.93 11.30
N THR A 29 -3.01 12.61 12.39
CA THR A 29 -1.56 12.41 12.38
C THR A 29 -1.24 11.02 12.89
N ILE A 30 -0.45 10.28 12.13
CA ILE A 30 0.08 8.96 12.51
C ILE A 30 1.60 9.09 12.62
N TYR A 31 2.14 8.62 13.74
CA TYR A 31 3.56 8.69 14.02
C TYR A 31 4.27 7.37 13.70
N GLN A 32 5.56 7.47 13.47
CA GLN A 32 6.40 6.30 13.18
C GLN A 32 6.27 5.23 14.28
N GLY A 33 6.01 3.98 13.85
CA GLY A 33 5.85 2.82 14.75
C GLY A 33 4.44 2.63 15.32
N GLU A 34 3.49 3.53 15.05
CA GLU A 34 2.10 3.36 15.47
C GLU A 34 1.39 2.27 14.65
N LYS A 35 0.47 1.57 15.31
CA LYS A 35 -0.49 0.66 14.69
C LYS A 35 -1.87 1.30 14.81
N VAL A 36 -2.45 1.68 13.67
CA VAL A 36 -3.75 2.36 13.62
C VAL A 36 -4.80 1.45 13.02
N LEU A 37 -5.92 1.30 13.71
CA LEU A 37 -7.08 0.56 13.22
C LEU A 37 -8.19 1.54 12.82
N ILE A 38 -8.61 1.47 11.54
CA ILE A 38 -9.69 2.30 11.00
C ILE A 38 -10.94 1.45 10.88
N LEU A 39 -11.99 1.80 11.64
CA LEU A 39 -13.27 1.11 11.68
C LEU A 39 -14.37 1.96 11.06
N GLY A 40 -15.34 1.29 10.45
CA GLY A 40 -16.52 1.94 9.89
C GLY A 40 -17.29 1.01 8.97
N PRO A 41 -18.57 1.31 8.67
CA PRO A 41 -19.40 0.52 7.75
C PRO A 41 -18.82 0.52 6.32
N SER A 42 -19.33 -0.38 5.48
CA SER A 42 -19.00 -0.34 4.05
C SER A 42 -19.43 1.00 3.45
N GLY A 43 -18.59 1.55 2.56
CA GLY A 43 -18.85 2.86 1.93
C GLY A 43 -18.47 4.09 2.78
N SER A 44 -17.92 3.92 4.00
CA SER A 44 -17.56 5.05 4.85
C SER A 44 -16.23 5.76 4.49
N GLY A 45 -15.63 5.45 3.34
CA GLY A 45 -14.41 6.12 2.88
C GLY A 45 -13.09 5.51 3.35
N LYS A 46 -13.08 4.35 4.06
CA LYS A 46 -11.83 3.72 4.56
C LYS A 46 -10.81 3.44 3.44
N SER A 47 -11.27 2.80 2.37
CA SER A 47 -10.41 2.51 1.21
C SER A 47 -9.99 3.78 0.48
N THR A 48 -10.86 4.79 0.43
CA THR A 48 -10.54 6.10 -0.13
C THR A 48 -9.42 6.77 0.66
N LEU A 49 -9.47 6.72 2.01
CA LEU A 49 -8.41 7.24 2.86
C LEU A 49 -7.08 6.52 2.61
N ALA A 50 -7.09 5.18 2.51
CA ALA A 50 -5.91 4.39 2.19
C ALA A 50 -5.35 4.75 0.80
N ASN A 51 -6.22 4.98 -0.19
CA ASN A 51 -5.82 5.37 -1.54
C ASN A 51 -5.22 6.78 -1.61
N CYS A 52 -5.57 7.67 -0.68
CA CYS A 52 -4.90 8.97 -0.56
C CYS A 52 -3.47 8.81 -0.01
N ILE A 53 -3.24 7.84 0.88
CA ILE A 53 -1.93 7.59 1.48
C ILE A 53 -0.98 6.93 0.48
N ASN A 54 -1.45 5.93 -0.29
CA ASN A 54 -0.60 5.20 -1.24
C ASN A 54 -0.46 5.88 -2.61
N GLY A 55 -1.13 7.02 -2.83
CA GLY A 55 -1.04 7.79 -4.06
C GLY A 55 -1.94 7.31 -5.20
N LEU A 56 -2.79 6.28 -5.00
CA LEU A 56 -3.79 5.95 -6.02
C LEU A 56 -4.78 7.11 -6.22
N ILE A 57 -4.97 7.94 -5.22
CA ILE A 57 -5.59 9.25 -5.33
C ILE A 57 -4.47 10.31 -5.21
N PRO A 58 -4.29 11.21 -6.21
CA PRO A 58 -5.15 11.45 -7.39
C PRO A 58 -4.73 10.68 -8.66
N PHE A 59 -3.68 9.88 -8.65
CA PHE A 59 -3.00 9.43 -9.88
C PHE A 59 -3.75 8.34 -10.64
N SER A 60 -4.56 7.52 -9.97
CA SER A 60 -5.39 6.46 -10.60
C SER A 60 -6.88 6.74 -10.46
N TYR A 61 -7.27 7.43 -9.40
CA TYR A 61 -8.65 7.84 -9.15
C TYR A 61 -8.74 9.35 -9.14
N GLU A 62 -9.30 9.91 -10.20
CA GLU A 62 -9.46 11.36 -10.36
C GLU A 62 -10.55 11.92 -9.45
N GLY A 63 -10.33 13.14 -8.97
CA GLY A 63 -11.27 13.83 -8.12
C GLY A 63 -10.76 15.18 -7.62
N GLU A 64 -11.56 15.83 -6.80
CA GLU A 64 -11.21 17.08 -6.17
C GLU A 64 -10.64 16.84 -4.78
N ILE A 65 -9.47 17.38 -4.53
CA ILE A 65 -8.77 17.33 -3.24
C ILE A 65 -8.79 18.72 -2.62
N THR A 66 -9.19 18.79 -1.35
CA THR A 66 -9.00 19.95 -0.50
C THR A 66 -8.04 19.64 0.65
N GLY A 67 -7.41 20.67 1.21
CA GLY A 67 -6.44 20.48 2.29
C GLY A 67 -5.14 19.80 1.84
N SER A 68 -4.51 19.06 2.76
CA SER A 68 -3.19 18.46 2.58
C SER A 68 -3.16 17.02 3.11
N CYS A 69 -2.50 16.14 2.37
CA CYS A 69 -2.13 14.79 2.80
C CYS A 69 -0.64 14.60 2.58
N LYS A 70 0.11 14.37 3.65
CA LYS A 70 1.55 14.10 3.58
C LYS A 70 1.88 12.70 4.05
N VAL A 71 2.80 12.06 3.34
CA VAL A 71 3.40 10.77 3.68
C VAL A 71 4.91 10.93 3.74
N ALA A 72 5.52 10.62 4.86
CA ALA A 72 6.95 10.85 5.11
C ALA A 72 7.38 12.29 4.78
N GLY A 73 6.52 13.27 5.06
CA GLY A 73 6.73 14.69 4.75
C GLY A 73 6.49 15.09 3.28
N ILE A 74 6.16 14.14 2.41
CA ILE A 74 5.90 14.37 0.98
C ILE A 74 4.40 14.64 0.78
N GLU A 75 4.04 15.77 0.19
CA GLU A 75 2.66 16.10 -0.19
C GLU A 75 2.20 15.17 -1.32
N THR A 76 1.18 14.34 -1.06
CA THR A 76 0.80 13.24 -1.98
C THR A 76 0.36 13.74 -3.34
N LYS A 77 -0.41 14.83 -3.42
CA LYS A 77 -0.90 15.40 -4.68
C LYS A 77 0.20 16.06 -5.55
N GLU A 78 1.36 16.34 -4.98
CA GLU A 78 2.51 16.96 -5.66
C GLU A 78 3.63 15.95 -5.96
N SER A 79 3.38 14.67 -5.69
CA SER A 79 4.34 13.57 -5.80
C SER A 79 4.06 12.69 -7.04
N SER A 80 4.39 11.42 -6.94
CA SER A 80 4.02 10.36 -7.88
C SER A 80 3.82 9.05 -7.14
N ILE A 81 3.10 8.10 -7.75
CA ILE A 81 2.95 6.73 -7.19
C ILE A 81 4.34 6.12 -6.95
N PHE A 82 5.28 6.30 -7.87
CA PHE A 82 6.64 5.78 -7.74
C PHE A 82 7.40 6.35 -6.54
N GLN A 83 7.24 7.64 -6.25
CA GLN A 83 7.87 8.24 -5.07
C GLN A 83 7.24 7.73 -3.77
N LEU A 84 5.90 7.64 -3.75
CA LEU A 84 5.16 7.18 -2.57
C LEU A 84 5.36 5.69 -2.31
N SER A 85 5.51 4.84 -3.35
CA SER A 85 5.74 3.40 -3.18
C SER A 85 7.03 3.06 -2.43
N LYS A 86 7.98 3.99 -2.37
CA LYS A 86 9.20 3.83 -1.54
C LYS A 86 8.93 3.96 -0.03
N HIS A 87 7.78 4.48 0.35
CA HIS A 87 7.40 4.74 1.73
C HIS A 87 6.14 3.97 2.17
N VAL A 88 5.32 3.51 1.20
CA VAL A 88 4.03 2.88 1.46
C VAL A 88 3.93 1.55 0.75
N GLY A 89 3.83 0.46 1.49
CA GLY A 89 3.38 -0.84 1.00
C GLY A 89 1.87 -0.97 1.19
N THR A 90 1.19 -1.62 0.26
CA THR A 90 -0.27 -1.82 0.32
C THR A 90 -0.61 -3.28 0.10
N VAL A 91 -1.33 -3.88 1.07
CA VAL A 91 -1.96 -5.19 0.89
C VAL A 91 -3.44 -4.97 0.58
N GLN A 92 -3.88 -5.47 -0.56
CA GLN A 92 -5.28 -5.29 -1.00
C GLN A 92 -6.22 -6.29 -0.29
N GLN A 93 -7.50 -5.95 -0.27
CA GLN A 93 -8.53 -6.82 0.30
C GLN A 93 -8.67 -8.13 -0.50
N ASP A 94 -8.57 -8.07 -1.83
CA ASP A 94 -8.52 -9.22 -2.73
C ASP A 94 -7.06 -9.53 -3.06
N SER A 95 -6.49 -10.46 -2.29
CA SER A 95 -5.12 -10.89 -2.48
C SER A 95 -4.90 -11.66 -3.78
N ASP A 96 -5.94 -12.25 -4.39
CA ASP A 96 -5.79 -13.02 -5.64
C ASP A 96 -5.46 -12.11 -6.82
N ALA A 97 -5.94 -10.88 -6.81
CA ALA A 97 -5.69 -9.90 -7.86
C ALA A 97 -4.28 -9.25 -7.78
N GLN A 98 -3.51 -9.51 -6.72
CA GLN A 98 -2.18 -8.91 -6.53
C GLN A 98 -1.05 -9.73 -7.15
N PHE A 99 -1.23 -11.04 -7.33
CA PHE A 99 -0.16 -11.91 -7.80
C PHE A 99 0.13 -11.75 -9.29
N VAL A 100 1.39 -11.55 -9.61
CA VAL A 100 1.93 -11.38 -10.97
C VAL A 100 2.86 -12.54 -11.31
N GLY A 101 3.59 -13.07 -10.32
CA GLY A 101 4.52 -14.17 -10.44
C GLY A 101 3.85 -15.53 -10.67
N LEU A 102 4.50 -16.43 -11.37
CA LEU A 102 4.05 -17.82 -11.55
C LEU A 102 4.34 -18.67 -10.30
N SER A 103 5.25 -18.23 -9.46
CA SER A 103 5.58 -18.82 -8.17
C SER A 103 5.64 -17.73 -7.08
N VAL A 104 5.53 -18.14 -5.82
CA VAL A 104 5.70 -17.26 -4.67
C VAL A 104 7.04 -16.51 -4.71
N GLY A 105 8.12 -17.22 -5.06
CA GLY A 105 9.44 -16.61 -5.16
C GLY A 105 9.54 -15.54 -6.24
N GLU A 106 8.91 -15.76 -7.39
CA GLU A 106 8.85 -14.77 -8.47
C GLU A 106 8.01 -13.55 -8.06
N ASP A 107 6.92 -13.77 -7.36
CA ASP A 107 6.07 -12.68 -6.90
C ASP A 107 6.78 -11.78 -5.88
N ILE A 108 7.50 -12.37 -4.91
CA ILE A 108 8.34 -11.63 -3.97
C ILE A 108 9.48 -10.91 -4.71
N ALA A 109 10.07 -11.54 -5.73
CA ALA A 109 11.16 -10.94 -6.51
C ALA A 109 10.70 -9.75 -7.36
N PHE A 110 9.42 -9.68 -7.71
CA PHE A 110 8.88 -8.68 -8.62
C PHE A 110 9.15 -7.23 -8.17
N SER A 111 9.03 -6.96 -6.88
CA SER A 111 9.36 -5.64 -6.32
C SER A 111 10.85 -5.31 -6.44
N LEU A 112 11.70 -6.31 -6.23
CA LEU A 112 13.16 -6.15 -6.34
C LEU A 112 13.59 -5.92 -7.80
N GLU A 113 12.90 -6.55 -8.75
CA GLU A 113 13.11 -6.32 -10.19
C GLU A 113 12.74 -4.89 -10.58
N ASN A 114 11.63 -4.37 -10.08
CA ASN A 114 11.21 -2.99 -10.30
C ASN A 114 12.19 -1.96 -9.70
N ASP A 115 12.88 -2.33 -8.62
CA ASP A 115 13.92 -1.52 -7.98
C ASP A 115 15.32 -1.73 -8.61
N GLU A 116 15.39 -2.47 -9.74
CA GLU A 116 16.63 -2.77 -10.48
C GLU A 116 17.70 -3.46 -9.62
N VAL A 117 17.30 -4.25 -8.61
CA VAL A 117 18.22 -5.03 -7.77
C VAL A 117 18.99 -6.04 -8.63
N PRO A 118 20.32 -6.11 -8.55
CA PRO A 118 21.10 -7.09 -9.30
C PRO A 118 20.67 -8.53 -8.98
N ARG A 119 20.49 -9.37 -10.01
CA ARG A 119 19.98 -10.75 -9.86
C ARG A 119 20.74 -11.58 -8.82
N LYS A 120 22.05 -11.38 -8.67
CA LYS A 120 22.88 -12.07 -7.68
C LYS A 120 22.48 -11.78 -6.23
N ASP A 121 21.88 -10.60 -6.00
CA ASP A 121 21.48 -10.11 -4.67
C ASP A 121 19.99 -10.40 -4.38
N MET A 122 19.16 -10.67 -5.43
CA MET A 122 17.72 -10.92 -5.27
C MET A 122 17.43 -12.21 -4.49
N LEU A 123 18.09 -13.31 -4.81
CA LEU A 123 17.76 -14.61 -4.20
C LEU A 123 17.91 -14.62 -2.68
N PRO A 124 19.00 -14.09 -2.09
CA PRO A 124 19.09 -13.92 -0.65
C PRO A 124 17.97 -13.04 -0.06
N MET A 125 17.62 -11.94 -0.73
CA MET A 125 16.58 -11.02 -0.27
C MET A 125 15.18 -11.66 -0.32
N VAL A 126 14.84 -12.39 -1.40
CA VAL A 126 13.59 -13.14 -1.52
C VAL A 126 13.47 -14.17 -0.40
N LEU A 127 14.57 -14.91 -0.12
CA LEU A 127 14.58 -15.92 0.95
C LEU A 127 14.40 -15.26 2.34
N GLU A 128 15.01 -14.13 2.58
CA GLU A 128 14.89 -13.38 3.84
C GLU A 128 13.45 -12.85 4.02
N ALA A 129 12.87 -12.25 2.98
CA ALA A 129 11.49 -11.79 2.99
C ALA A 129 10.52 -12.95 3.27
N ALA A 130 10.66 -14.07 2.55
CA ALA A 130 9.83 -15.26 2.76
C ALA A 130 9.95 -15.81 4.19
N LYS A 131 11.14 -15.87 4.77
CA LYS A 131 11.36 -16.29 6.16
C LYS A 131 10.68 -15.37 7.16
N THR A 132 10.66 -14.06 6.91
CA THR A 132 10.05 -13.07 7.80
C THR A 132 8.55 -13.34 8.00
N VAL A 133 7.89 -13.87 6.98
CA VAL A 133 6.45 -14.20 7.00
C VAL A 133 6.16 -15.71 7.12
N GLY A 134 7.20 -16.56 7.23
CA GLY A 134 7.10 -18.02 7.35
C GLY A 134 6.55 -18.66 6.07
N MET A 135 7.08 -18.25 4.93
CA MET A 135 6.70 -18.73 3.59
C MET A 135 7.89 -19.31 2.82
N GLU A 136 9.04 -19.55 3.45
CA GLU A 136 10.26 -20.05 2.82
C GLU A 136 10.11 -21.41 2.14
N ASP A 137 9.27 -22.29 2.68
CA ASP A 137 9.01 -23.62 2.11
C ASP A 137 8.07 -23.57 0.88
N TYR A 138 7.45 -22.43 0.61
CA TYR A 138 6.47 -22.25 -0.46
C TYR A 138 7.00 -21.50 -1.67
N LEU A 139 8.28 -21.14 -1.71
CA LEU A 139 8.86 -20.30 -2.76
C LEU A 139 8.64 -20.81 -4.18
N MET A 140 8.59 -22.13 -4.37
CA MET A 140 8.36 -22.76 -5.67
C MET A 140 6.90 -23.07 -5.96
N GLU A 141 6.00 -22.82 -5.00
CA GLU A 141 4.56 -23.07 -5.17
C GLU A 141 3.91 -21.95 -5.99
N PRO A 142 2.97 -22.31 -6.89
CA PRO A 142 2.14 -21.33 -7.54
C PRO A 142 1.21 -20.62 -6.52
N PRO A 143 1.00 -19.29 -6.62
CA PRO A 143 0.17 -18.57 -5.67
C PRO A 143 -1.26 -19.10 -5.52
N PHE A 144 -1.84 -19.70 -6.58
CA PHE A 144 -3.19 -20.25 -6.52
C PHE A 144 -3.33 -21.48 -5.60
N ASN A 145 -2.23 -22.17 -5.28
CA ASN A 145 -2.22 -23.28 -4.32
C ASN A 145 -2.26 -22.84 -2.87
N LEU A 146 -2.05 -21.55 -2.60
CA LEU A 146 -1.98 -21.01 -1.25
C LEU A 146 -3.37 -20.76 -0.66
N SER A 147 -3.49 -20.94 0.65
CA SER A 147 -4.67 -20.47 1.40
C SER A 147 -4.73 -18.93 1.41
N GLY A 148 -5.91 -18.35 1.66
CA GLY A 148 -6.08 -16.90 1.72
C GLY A 148 -5.13 -16.21 2.72
N GLY A 149 -4.90 -16.81 3.89
CA GLY A 149 -3.94 -16.28 4.87
C GLY A 149 -2.47 -16.36 4.40
N GLN A 150 -2.10 -17.43 3.67
CA GLN A 150 -0.78 -17.54 3.06
C GLN A 150 -0.58 -16.50 1.93
N LYS A 151 -1.61 -16.28 1.11
CA LYS A 151 -1.60 -15.23 0.08
C LYS A 151 -1.38 -13.85 0.68
N GLN A 152 -2.07 -13.52 1.78
CA GLN A 152 -1.86 -12.25 2.47
C GLN A 152 -0.43 -12.09 3.02
N LYS A 153 0.18 -13.19 3.50
CA LYS A 153 1.57 -13.17 3.96
C LYS A 153 2.57 -12.93 2.84
N VAL A 154 2.32 -13.50 1.65
CA VAL A 154 3.19 -13.28 0.47
C VAL A 154 3.05 -11.84 -0.04
N ALA A 155 1.84 -11.26 0.02
CA ALA A 155 1.57 -9.89 -0.40
C ALA A 155 2.14 -8.82 0.54
N LEU A 156 2.67 -9.19 1.70
CA LEU A 156 3.20 -8.31 2.74
C LEU A 156 4.66 -7.96 2.50
#